data_62161dbaefabb9786221fc6e493aed37
#
_entry.id   62161dbaefabb9786221fc6e493aed37
#
_cell.length_a   1.000
_cell.length_b   1.000
_cell.length_c   1.000
_cell.angle_alpha   90.00
_cell.angle_beta   90.00
_cell.angle_gamma   90.00
#
_symmetry.space_group_name_H-M   'P 1'
#
loop_
_entity.id
_entity.type
_entity.pdbx_description
1 polymer ?
#
loop_
_entity_poly.entity_id
_entity_poly.type
_entity_poly.pdbx_seq_one_letter_code
_entity_poly.pdbx_strand_id
1 'polypeptide(L)'
;YSFFGKKCIEYSLERAIEEEKLTPYKYYPVLVYLNDEELEKYEQLSYEMSRHVIKGRGDKVKLDSYGEMLAIQRSRIVAAAALKLIRLKEVIAPYKDEHFLLVYCGATNVLPPNSDRSDVNEGDIKQIEAVTRILGNELGMKVSKFTAEENIDERNAIKQHFKDGDDLQAIVAIKCLDEGVNIPGIRTAFILASTTNPKEYIQRRGRVLRKSPETGKKFAEIFDFVTLPRPLDEVSGLTQEQMKRDLSLVKNELARVLEFGRLSMNSMEASQLIWKICDCYGLPYDLNDDEKEDSYGDSEV
;
A
#
# COMPACT_ATOMS: atom_id res chain seq x y z
N TYR A 1 27.13 -1.29 2.17
CA TYR A 1 28.23 -0.31 2.16
C TYR A 1 29.64 -0.96 2.23
N SER A 2 29.80 -2.13 2.85
CA SER A 2 31.11 -2.79 2.92
C SER A 2 31.64 -3.29 1.58
N PHE A 3 30.75 -3.57 0.61
CA PHE A 3 31.13 -4.07 -0.72
C PHE A 3 31.20 -2.97 -1.77
N PHE A 4 30.27 -2.00 -1.76
CA PHE A 4 30.17 -0.94 -2.78
C PHE A 4 30.74 0.41 -2.36
N GLY A 5 31.28 0.55 -1.16
CA GLY A 5 31.85 1.81 -0.66
C GLY A 5 30.79 2.86 -0.28
N LYS A 6 31.07 4.12 -0.51
CA LYS A 6 30.18 5.23 -0.19
C LYS A 6 29.10 5.38 -1.28
N LYS A 7 27.89 5.81 -0.87
CA LYS A 7 26.81 6.21 -1.76
C LYS A 7 27.28 7.36 -2.66
N CYS A 8 27.39 7.11 -3.96
CA CYS A 8 27.96 8.10 -4.90
C CYS A 8 26.97 9.19 -5.31
N ILE A 9 25.68 8.82 -5.45
CA ILE A 9 24.61 9.74 -5.87
C ILE A 9 23.33 9.35 -5.14
N GLU A 10 22.61 10.35 -4.64
CA GLU A 10 21.24 10.24 -4.19
C GLU A 10 20.34 11.06 -5.11
N TYR A 11 19.43 10.39 -5.80
CA TYR A 11 18.45 11.05 -6.66
C TYR A 11 17.07 10.89 -5.99
N SER A 12 16.67 11.93 -5.25
CA SER A 12 15.42 11.92 -4.49
C SER A 12 14.20 12.05 -5.41
N LEU A 13 13.04 11.59 -4.92
CA LEU A 13 11.77 11.76 -5.62
C LEU A 13 11.44 13.25 -5.83
N GLU A 14 11.72 14.08 -4.83
CA GLU A 14 11.54 15.52 -4.88
C GLU A 14 12.29 16.13 -6.06
N ARG A 15 13.59 15.85 -6.15
CA ARG A 15 14.42 16.28 -7.26
C ARG A 15 13.92 15.76 -8.61
N ALA A 16 13.42 14.51 -8.66
CA ALA A 16 12.87 13.95 -9.89
C ALA A 16 11.59 14.66 -10.35
N ILE A 17 10.79 15.16 -9.43
CA ILE A 17 9.60 15.97 -9.74
C ILE A 17 10.02 17.38 -10.15
N GLU A 18 10.92 18.03 -9.42
CA GLU A 18 11.43 19.38 -9.72
C GLU A 18 12.12 19.43 -11.07
N GLU A 19 12.96 18.46 -11.40
CA GLU A 19 13.63 18.34 -12.71
C GLU A 19 12.68 17.81 -13.81
N GLU A 20 11.39 17.72 -13.51
CA GLU A 20 10.37 17.20 -14.43
C GLU A 20 10.67 15.82 -15.02
N LYS A 21 11.37 14.94 -14.34
CA LYS A 21 11.56 13.54 -14.74
C LYS A 21 10.36 12.68 -14.37
N LEU A 22 9.65 13.07 -13.31
CA LEU A 22 8.40 12.48 -12.87
C LEU A 22 7.28 13.51 -12.88
N THR A 23 6.05 13.02 -12.95
CA THR A 23 4.85 13.85 -12.93
C THR A 23 4.49 14.21 -11.47
N PRO A 24 4.12 15.46 -11.15
CA PRO A 24 3.58 15.79 -9.84
C PRO A 24 2.29 15.01 -9.56
N TYR A 25 1.87 14.96 -8.29
CA TYR A 25 0.71 14.16 -7.92
C TYR A 25 -0.10 14.77 -6.79
N LYS A 26 -1.38 14.40 -6.75
CA LYS A 26 -2.26 14.59 -5.61
C LYS A 26 -2.39 13.27 -4.86
N TYR A 27 -2.47 13.34 -3.54
CA TYR A 27 -2.55 12.19 -2.66
C TYR A 27 -3.82 12.27 -1.80
N TYR A 28 -4.61 11.22 -1.85
CA TYR A 28 -5.89 11.11 -1.15
C TYR A 28 -5.88 9.87 -0.24
N PRO A 29 -5.54 10.02 1.05
CA PRO A 29 -5.65 8.92 2.00
C PRO A 29 -7.13 8.61 2.28
N VAL A 30 -7.53 7.37 2.02
CA VAL A 30 -8.89 6.87 2.23
C VAL A 30 -8.91 6.01 3.48
N LEU A 31 -9.51 6.50 4.55
CA LEU A 31 -9.61 5.75 5.80
C LEU A 31 -10.56 4.57 5.66
N VAL A 32 -10.09 3.42 6.11
CA VAL A 32 -10.86 2.19 6.31
C VAL A 32 -10.53 1.60 7.66
N TYR A 33 -11.43 0.79 8.19
CA TYR A 33 -11.29 0.19 9.53
C TYR A 33 -11.41 -1.32 9.42
N LEU A 34 -10.79 -2.03 10.35
CA LEU A 34 -11.03 -3.46 10.53
C LEU A 34 -12.46 -3.64 11.08
N ASN A 35 -13.17 -4.65 10.61
CA ASN A 35 -14.41 -5.07 11.27
C ASN A 35 -14.09 -5.86 12.54
N ASP A 36 -15.11 -6.17 13.34
CA ASP A 36 -14.93 -6.81 14.65
C ASP A 36 -14.17 -8.15 14.56
N GLU A 37 -14.47 -8.98 13.56
CA GLU A 37 -13.80 -10.27 13.36
C GLU A 37 -12.33 -10.11 12.91
N GLU A 38 -12.08 -9.15 12.03
CA GLU A 38 -10.74 -8.81 11.55
C GLU A 38 -9.90 -8.23 12.68
N LEU A 39 -10.48 -7.35 13.48
CA LEU A 39 -9.83 -6.73 14.63
C LEU A 39 -9.48 -7.77 15.70
N GLU A 40 -10.41 -8.66 16.05
CA GLU A 40 -10.16 -9.74 17.01
C GLU A 40 -8.99 -10.64 16.54
N LYS A 41 -9.00 -11.06 15.29
CA LYS A 41 -7.90 -11.86 14.71
C LYS A 41 -6.58 -11.09 14.70
N TYR A 42 -6.62 -9.80 14.35
CA TYR A 42 -5.44 -8.93 14.35
C TYR A 42 -4.84 -8.81 15.77
N GLU A 43 -5.68 -8.58 16.78
CA GLU A 43 -5.26 -8.51 18.19
C GLU A 43 -4.70 -9.84 18.69
N GLN A 44 -5.36 -10.96 18.36
CA GLN A 44 -4.88 -12.30 18.72
C GLN A 44 -3.49 -12.58 18.13
N LEU A 45 -3.30 -12.36 16.84
CA LEU A 45 -2.00 -12.54 16.19
C LEU A 45 -0.93 -11.61 16.76
N SER A 46 -1.29 -10.37 17.10
CA SER A 46 -0.37 -9.41 17.72
C SER A 46 0.06 -9.87 19.11
N TYR A 47 -0.86 -10.42 19.89
CA TYR A 47 -0.55 -11.00 21.21
C TYR A 47 0.36 -12.23 21.09
N GLU A 48 0.05 -13.17 20.20
CA GLU A 48 0.90 -14.33 19.96
C GLU A 48 2.29 -13.92 19.48
N MET A 49 2.37 -13.00 18.54
CA MET A 49 3.62 -12.49 18.01
C MET A 49 4.51 -11.85 19.09
N SER A 50 3.93 -11.18 20.07
CA SER A 50 4.68 -10.57 21.19
C SER A 50 5.46 -11.59 22.03
N ARG A 51 5.08 -12.86 22.01
CA ARG A 51 5.73 -13.98 22.73
C ARG A 51 6.89 -14.59 21.96
N HIS A 52 7.02 -14.24 20.69
CA HIS A 52 8.06 -14.73 19.77
C HIS A 52 9.15 -13.70 19.48
N VAL A 53 9.29 -12.76 20.40
CA VAL A 53 10.32 -11.72 20.36
C VAL A 53 11.63 -12.27 20.92
N ILE A 54 12.70 -12.19 20.12
CA ILE A 54 14.04 -12.62 20.51
C ILE A 54 15.02 -11.43 20.50
N LYS A 55 16.03 -11.46 21.36
CA LYS A 55 17.09 -10.45 21.34
C LYS A 55 18.02 -10.70 20.16
N GLY A 56 18.11 -9.72 19.27
CA GLY A 56 19.08 -9.72 18.18
C GLY A 56 20.47 -9.19 18.61
N ARG A 57 21.41 -9.09 17.67
CA ARG A 57 22.71 -8.48 17.91
C ARG A 57 22.54 -6.95 18.13
N GLY A 58 23.00 -6.45 19.31
CA GLY A 58 23.05 -5.03 19.67
C GLY A 58 21.66 -4.42 19.84
N ASP A 59 21.01 -4.66 20.95
CA ASP A 59 19.70 -4.12 21.40
C ASP A 59 18.53 -4.13 20.37
N LYS A 60 18.75 -4.71 19.18
CA LYS A 60 17.69 -4.89 18.19
C LYS A 60 16.82 -6.08 18.58
N VAL A 61 15.55 -5.82 18.63
CA VAL A 61 14.53 -6.83 18.85
C VAL A 61 14.17 -7.46 17.49
N LYS A 62 14.12 -8.80 17.42
CA LYS A 62 13.72 -9.56 16.22
C LYS A 62 12.64 -10.56 16.59
N LEU A 63 11.88 -10.96 15.61
CA LEU A 63 10.98 -12.11 15.72
C LEU A 63 11.75 -13.40 15.40
N ASP A 64 11.36 -14.50 16.01
CA ASP A 64 11.75 -15.82 15.52
C ASP A 64 10.95 -16.19 14.26
N SER A 65 11.27 -17.31 13.61
CA SER A 65 10.61 -17.71 12.36
C SER A 65 9.09 -17.88 12.49
N TYR A 66 8.60 -18.28 13.66
CA TYR A 66 7.17 -18.38 13.90
C TYR A 66 6.53 -17.00 14.09
N GLY A 67 7.18 -16.11 14.82
CA GLY A 67 6.77 -14.72 14.94
C GLY A 67 6.72 -13.98 13.60
N GLU A 68 7.68 -14.24 12.70
CA GLU A 68 7.67 -13.71 11.32
C GLU A 68 6.46 -14.22 10.53
N MET A 69 6.12 -15.51 10.66
CA MET A 69 4.92 -16.06 10.04
C MET A 69 3.64 -15.40 10.57
N LEU A 70 3.55 -15.18 11.87
CA LEU A 70 2.41 -14.46 12.49
C LEU A 70 2.33 -13.00 12.00
N ALA A 71 3.45 -12.32 11.84
CA ALA A 71 3.50 -10.96 11.29
C ALA A 71 2.96 -10.90 9.86
N ILE A 72 3.31 -11.89 9.02
CA ILE A 72 2.76 -12.04 7.67
C ILE A 72 1.25 -12.25 7.71
N GLN A 73 0.75 -13.17 8.55
CA GLN A 73 -0.69 -13.41 8.68
C GLN A 73 -1.43 -12.15 9.14
N ARG A 74 -0.86 -11.41 10.09
CA ARG A 74 -1.40 -10.14 10.57
C ARG A 74 -1.47 -9.07 9.47
N SER A 75 -0.42 -8.94 8.68
CA SER A 75 -0.38 -7.97 7.58
C SER A 75 -1.39 -8.31 6.47
N ARG A 76 -1.69 -9.60 6.27
CA ARG A 76 -2.72 -10.05 5.32
C ARG A 76 -4.14 -9.62 5.72
N ILE A 77 -4.46 -9.61 7.02
CA ILE A 77 -5.75 -9.10 7.52
C ILE A 77 -5.89 -7.62 7.12
N VAL A 78 -4.87 -6.82 7.38
CA VAL A 78 -4.86 -5.39 7.04
C VAL A 78 -4.98 -5.17 5.52
N ALA A 79 -4.26 -5.95 4.73
CA ALA A 79 -4.30 -5.84 3.27
C ALA A 79 -5.67 -6.22 2.69
N ALA A 80 -6.33 -7.22 3.26
CA ALA A 80 -7.60 -7.78 2.80
C ALA A 80 -8.84 -7.20 3.50
N ALA A 81 -8.70 -6.17 4.34
CA ALA A 81 -9.81 -5.61 5.12
C ALA A 81 -11.07 -5.38 4.26
N ALA A 82 -12.20 -5.97 4.67
CA ALA A 82 -13.42 -6.06 3.85
C ALA A 82 -14.00 -4.69 3.48
N LEU A 83 -13.88 -3.72 4.40
CA LEU A 83 -14.35 -2.35 4.17
C LEU A 83 -13.64 -1.65 3.01
N LYS A 84 -12.45 -2.10 2.59
CA LYS A 84 -11.74 -1.55 1.42
C LYS A 84 -12.55 -1.67 0.15
N LEU A 85 -13.25 -2.79 -0.05
CA LEU A 85 -14.06 -3.01 -1.25
C LEU A 85 -15.26 -2.06 -1.32
N ILE A 86 -15.90 -1.82 -0.18
CA ILE A 86 -17.02 -0.87 -0.06
C ILE A 86 -16.53 0.54 -0.38
N ARG A 87 -15.46 0.96 0.28
CA ARG A 87 -14.88 2.29 0.07
C ARG A 87 -14.30 2.47 -1.34
N LEU A 88 -13.71 1.39 -1.92
CA LEU A 88 -13.26 1.44 -3.31
C LEU A 88 -14.42 1.77 -4.25
N LYS A 89 -15.55 1.08 -4.12
CA LYS A 89 -16.73 1.33 -4.97
C LYS A 89 -17.18 2.79 -4.90
N GLU A 90 -17.22 3.37 -3.70
CA GLU A 90 -17.61 4.77 -3.51
C GLU A 90 -16.61 5.74 -4.15
N VAL A 91 -15.29 5.52 -3.92
CA VAL A 91 -14.23 6.44 -4.35
C VAL A 91 -13.97 6.34 -5.85
N ILE A 92 -14.12 5.15 -6.46
CA ILE A 92 -13.87 4.94 -7.88
C ILE A 92 -15.07 5.29 -8.76
N ALA A 93 -16.29 5.29 -8.23
CA ALA A 93 -17.51 5.55 -9.00
C ALA A 93 -17.49 6.88 -9.81
N PRO A 94 -16.93 8.00 -9.32
CA PRO A 94 -16.78 9.21 -10.11
C PRO A 94 -15.86 9.05 -11.33
N TYR A 95 -15.00 8.03 -11.33
CA TYR A 95 -14.00 7.75 -12.36
C TYR A 95 -14.46 6.68 -13.36
N LYS A 96 -15.70 6.21 -13.30
CA LYS A 96 -16.21 5.10 -14.11
C LYS A 96 -16.08 5.31 -15.63
N ASP A 97 -16.12 6.56 -16.08
CA ASP A 97 -16.00 6.94 -17.48
C ASP A 97 -14.57 7.40 -17.84
N GLU A 98 -13.65 7.39 -16.87
CA GLU A 98 -12.25 7.76 -17.06
C GLU A 98 -11.40 6.59 -17.54
N HIS A 99 -10.21 6.91 -18.06
CA HIS A 99 -9.24 5.94 -18.56
C HIS A 99 -7.93 6.06 -17.80
N PHE A 100 -7.05 5.08 -17.98
CA PHE A 100 -5.74 5.03 -17.36
C PHE A 100 -5.77 4.85 -15.83
N LEU A 101 -6.73 4.04 -15.38
CA LEU A 101 -6.89 3.71 -13.97
C LEU A 101 -6.12 2.44 -13.60
N LEU A 102 -5.52 2.46 -12.43
CA LEU A 102 -4.87 1.31 -11.83
C LEU A 102 -5.50 1.01 -10.48
N VAL A 103 -5.92 -0.23 -10.25
CA VAL A 103 -6.28 -0.70 -8.91
C VAL A 103 -5.25 -1.73 -8.47
N TYR A 104 -4.53 -1.43 -7.41
CA TYR A 104 -3.49 -2.29 -6.87
C TYR A 104 -4.04 -3.11 -5.70
N CYS A 105 -4.14 -4.42 -5.91
CA CYS A 105 -4.64 -5.40 -4.96
C CYS A 105 -3.50 -6.23 -4.40
N GLY A 106 -3.66 -6.74 -3.21
CA GLY A 106 -2.84 -7.70 -2.48
C GLY A 106 -1.37 -7.72 -2.83
N ALA A 107 -0.50 -7.51 -1.92
CA ALA A 107 0.90 -7.80 -2.08
C ALA A 107 1.63 -7.66 -0.78
N THR A 108 1.30 -8.46 0.13
CA THR A 108 2.27 -8.77 1.15
C THR A 108 3.07 -9.95 0.66
N ASN A 109 4.21 -9.63 0.07
CA ASN A 109 5.17 -10.62 -0.36
C ASN A 109 6.21 -10.83 0.69
N VAL A 110 5.89 -11.66 1.63
CA VAL A 110 6.95 -12.47 2.19
C VAL A 110 6.46 -13.90 2.05
N LEU A 111 6.81 -14.51 0.94
CA LEU A 111 6.81 -15.97 0.85
C LEU A 111 7.91 -16.45 1.79
N PRO A 112 7.66 -17.50 2.60
CA PRO A 112 8.74 -18.18 3.29
C PRO A 112 9.84 -18.55 2.28
N PRO A 113 11.12 -18.56 2.66
CA PRO A 113 12.24 -18.76 1.72
C PRO A 113 12.18 -20.04 0.89
N ASN A 114 11.26 -20.97 1.18
CA ASN A 114 11.08 -22.26 0.53
C ASN A 114 9.69 -22.47 -0.11
N SER A 115 8.87 -21.42 -0.25
CA SER A 115 7.58 -21.59 -0.92
C SER A 115 7.73 -21.36 -2.42
N ASP A 116 7.19 -22.31 -3.19
CA ASP A 116 7.11 -22.19 -4.65
C ASP A 116 6.39 -20.89 -5.05
N ARG A 117 6.88 -20.21 -6.08
CA ARG A 117 6.29 -18.97 -6.63
C ARG A 117 4.84 -19.13 -7.13
N SER A 118 4.33 -20.37 -7.11
CA SER A 118 2.96 -20.71 -7.50
C SER A 118 1.92 -20.51 -6.39
N ASP A 119 2.34 -20.34 -5.13
CA ASP A 119 1.39 -20.13 -4.03
C ASP A 119 0.89 -18.69 -4.01
N VAL A 120 0.01 -18.37 -4.94
CA VAL A 120 -0.85 -17.19 -4.85
C VAL A 120 -1.78 -17.40 -3.67
N ASN A 121 -1.72 -16.50 -2.69
CA ASN A 121 -2.55 -16.57 -1.49
C ASN A 121 -4.04 -16.50 -1.91
N GLU A 122 -4.87 -17.46 -1.49
CA GLU A 122 -6.30 -17.49 -1.80
C GLU A 122 -7.02 -16.16 -1.46
N GLY A 123 -6.56 -15.44 -0.42
CA GLY A 123 -7.09 -14.14 -0.05
C GLY A 123 -6.81 -13.05 -1.08
N ASP A 124 -5.64 -13.07 -1.72
CA ASP A 124 -5.25 -12.09 -2.74
C ASP A 124 -6.02 -12.31 -4.04
N ILE A 125 -6.23 -13.56 -4.44
CA ILE A 125 -7.07 -13.92 -5.60
C ILE A 125 -8.50 -13.46 -5.35
N LYS A 126 -9.06 -13.70 -4.17
CA LYS A 126 -10.41 -13.25 -3.81
C LYS A 126 -10.56 -11.73 -3.89
N GLN A 127 -9.57 -10.96 -3.47
CA GLN A 127 -9.63 -9.50 -3.54
C GLN A 127 -9.61 -9.00 -5.00
N ILE A 128 -8.70 -9.49 -5.83
CA ILE A 128 -8.64 -9.09 -7.26
C ILE A 128 -9.92 -9.46 -8.01
N GLU A 129 -10.51 -10.62 -7.73
CA GLU A 129 -11.76 -11.03 -8.35
C GLU A 129 -12.92 -10.17 -7.90
N ALA A 130 -13.02 -9.86 -6.61
CA ALA A 130 -14.02 -8.96 -6.07
C ALA A 130 -13.91 -7.57 -6.69
N VAL A 131 -12.68 -7.01 -6.78
CA VAL A 131 -12.43 -5.72 -7.42
C VAL A 131 -12.80 -5.76 -8.90
N THR A 132 -12.38 -6.78 -9.64
CA THR A 132 -12.71 -6.91 -11.08
C THR A 132 -14.21 -6.97 -11.30
N ARG A 133 -14.95 -7.68 -10.41
CA ARG A 133 -16.42 -7.74 -10.47
C ARG A 133 -17.06 -6.39 -10.18
N ILE A 134 -16.58 -5.66 -9.18
CA ILE A 134 -17.10 -4.32 -8.86
C ILE A 134 -16.91 -3.39 -10.05
N LEU A 135 -15.71 -3.34 -10.63
CA LEU A 135 -15.44 -2.45 -11.76
C LEU A 135 -16.19 -2.87 -13.01
N GLY A 136 -16.10 -4.15 -13.40
CA GLY A 136 -16.68 -4.64 -14.65
C GLY A 136 -18.18 -4.79 -14.58
N ASN A 137 -18.71 -5.50 -13.56
CA ASN A 137 -20.12 -5.86 -13.55
C ASN A 137 -21.01 -4.81 -12.89
N GLU A 138 -20.52 -4.13 -11.84
CA GLU A 138 -21.36 -3.18 -11.11
C GLU A 138 -21.22 -1.74 -11.63
N LEU A 139 -20.03 -1.35 -12.10
CA LEU A 139 -19.76 -0.01 -12.65
C LEU A 139 -19.72 0.03 -14.18
N GLY A 140 -19.76 -1.14 -14.85
CA GLY A 140 -19.75 -1.24 -16.30
C GLY A 140 -18.44 -0.84 -16.98
N MET A 141 -17.33 -0.85 -16.24
CA MET A 141 -16.03 -0.44 -16.75
C MET A 141 -15.36 -1.55 -17.57
N LYS A 142 -14.58 -1.17 -18.56
CA LYS A 142 -13.70 -2.08 -19.31
C LYS A 142 -12.43 -2.32 -18.51
N VAL A 143 -12.29 -3.50 -17.90
CA VAL A 143 -11.25 -3.83 -16.95
C VAL A 143 -10.54 -5.13 -17.32
N SER A 144 -9.22 -5.17 -17.09
CA SER A 144 -8.42 -6.40 -17.20
C SER A 144 -7.62 -6.64 -15.92
N LYS A 145 -7.44 -7.92 -15.61
CA LYS A 145 -6.48 -8.34 -14.58
C LYS A 145 -5.06 -8.27 -15.14
N PHE A 146 -4.10 -8.05 -14.26
CA PHE A 146 -2.68 -8.08 -14.58
C PHE A 146 -1.94 -8.73 -13.42
N THR A 147 -1.68 -10.02 -13.55
CA THR A 147 -1.10 -10.88 -12.51
C THR A 147 0.18 -11.58 -13.00
N ALA A 148 0.67 -12.55 -12.27
CA ALA A 148 1.76 -13.40 -12.72
C ALA A 148 1.29 -14.53 -13.67
N GLU A 149 -0.02 -14.75 -13.77
CA GLU A 149 -0.60 -15.85 -14.55
C GLU A 149 -0.61 -15.58 -16.05
N GLU A 150 -0.73 -14.29 -16.47
CA GLU A 150 -0.75 -13.93 -17.88
C GLU A 150 0.62 -14.17 -18.52
N ASN A 151 0.62 -14.80 -19.68
CA ASN A 151 1.83 -14.99 -20.49
C ASN A 151 2.33 -13.65 -21.08
N ILE A 152 3.49 -13.66 -21.74
CA ILE A 152 4.14 -12.45 -22.27
C ILE A 152 3.26 -11.75 -23.32
N ASP A 153 2.60 -12.52 -24.20
CA ASP A 153 1.78 -11.97 -25.28
C ASP A 153 0.52 -11.34 -24.74
N GLU A 154 -0.15 -11.98 -23.79
CA GLU A 154 -1.32 -11.43 -23.08
C GLU A 154 -0.97 -10.14 -22.34
N ARG A 155 0.15 -10.12 -21.64
CA ARG A 155 0.63 -8.89 -20.95
C ARG A 155 0.91 -7.75 -21.92
N ASN A 156 1.48 -8.06 -23.08
CA ASN A 156 1.74 -7.05 -24.11
C ASN A 156 0.45 -6.53 -24.73
N ALA A 157 -0.53 -7.42 -24.99
CA ALA A 157 -1.85 -7.04 -25.47
C ALA A 157 -2.57 -6.12 -24.46
N ILE A 158 -2.59 -6.47 -23.16
CA ILE A 158 -3.19 -5.64 -22.11
C ILE A 158 -2.53 -4.26 -22.07
N LYS A 159 -1.19 -4.19 -22.12
CA LYS A 159 -0.46 -2.91 -22.12
C LYS A 159 -0.80 -2.05 -23.35
N GLN A 160 -0.94 -2.68 -24.52
CA GLN A 160 -1.26 -1.97 -25.75
C GLN A 160 -2.70 -1.41 -25.67
N HIS A 161 -3.70 -2.21 -25.33
CA HIS A 161 -5.08 -1.76 -25.15
C HIS A 161 -5.22 -0.66 -24.09
N PHE A 162 -4.46 -0.76 -23.01
CA PHE A 162 -4.44 0.27 -21.98
C PHE A 162 -3.76 1.57 -22.45
N LYS A 163 -2.73 1.46 -23.28
CA LYS A 163 -2.03 2.63 -23.86
C LYS A 163 -2.92 3.37 -24.86
N ASP A 164 -3.65 2.62 -25.67
CA ASP A 164 -4.53 3.17 -26.72
C ASP A 164 -5.74 3.88 -26.11
N GLY A 165 -6.17 3.45 -24.90
CA GLY A 165 -7.22 4.10 -24.12
C GLY A 165 -8.66 3.86 -24.63
N ASP A 166 -8.84 3.11 -25.71
CA ASP A 166 -10.17 2.91 -26.33
C ASP A 166 -10.90 1.71 -25.73
N ASP A 167 -10.19 0.60 -25.51
CA ASP A 167 -10.78 -0.68 -25.14
C ASP A 167 -10.56 -1.08 -23.67
N LEU A 168 -9.70 -0.39 -22.94
CA LEU A 168 -9.37 -0.73 -21.57
C LEU A 168 -9.24 0.52 -20.70
N GLN A 169 -10.14 0.65 -19.72
CA GLN A 169 -10.16 1.80 -18.82
C GLN A 169 -9.29 1.59 -17.57
N ALA A 170 -9.33 0.37 -17.02
CA ALA A 170 -8.68 0.06 -15.77
C ALA A 170 -7.91 -1.27 -15.81
N ILE A 171 -6.77 -1.29 -15.11
CA ILE A 171 -6.01 -2.50 -14.82
C ILE A 171 -6.13 -2.80 -13.33
N VAL A 172 -6.48 -4.04 -12.99
CA VAL A 172 -6.43 -4.57 -11.62
C VAL A 172 -5.21 -5.45 -11.50
N ALA A 173 -4.24 -5.05 -10.65
CA ALA A 173 -2.94 -5.68 -10.58
C ALA A 173 -2.61 -6.22 -9.18
N ILE A 174 -1.94 -7.38 -9.15
CA ILE A 174 -1.27 -7.92 -7.95
C ILE A 174 0.22 -8.02 -8.26
N LYS A 175 1.07 -7.56 -7.34
CA LYS A 175 2.55 -7.76 -7.36
C LYS A 175 3.30 -7.42 -8.65
N CYS A 176 2.65 -7.46 -9.81
CA CYS A 176 3.30 -7.33 -11.12
C CYS A 176 3.94 -5.96 -11.37
N LEU A 177 3.60 -4.96 -10.59
CA LEU A 177 4.23 -3.65 -10.68
C LEU A 177 5.62 -3.61 -10.03
N ASP A 178 5.98 -4.61 -9.24
CA ASP A 178 7.26 -4.62 -8.53
C ASP A 178 8.42 -5.12 -9.41
N GLU A 179 8.13 -5.92 -10.44
CA GLU A 179 9.15 -6.52 -11.33
C GLU A 179 9.09 -5.95 -12.76
N GLY A 180 9.85 -4.88 -13.04
CA GLY A 180 10.18 -4.49 -14.42
C GLY A 180 9.02 -4.09 -15.36
N VAL A 181 7.78 -4.20 -14.93
CA VAL A 181 6.62 -3.91 -15.76
C VAL A 181 6.43 -2.40 -15.90
N ASN A 182 6.55 -1.92 -17.11
CA ASN A 182 6.24 -0.55 -17.46
C ASN A 182 4.82 -0.47 -17.99
N ILE A 183 3.90 0.14 -17.24
CA ILE A 183 2.56 0.49 -17.71
C ILE A 183 2.57 2.01 -17.91
N PRO A 184 2.74 2.49 -19.13
CA PRO A 184 2.71 3.93 -19.40
C PRO A 184 1.28 4.45 -19.23
N GLY A 185 1.16 5.71 -18.86
CA GLY A 185 -0.12 6.40 -18.90
C GLY A 185 -0.99 6.34 -17.66
N ILE A 186 -0.65 5.56 -16.61
CA ILE A 186 -1.46 5.55 -15.38
C ILE A 186 -1.66 6.98 -14.88
N ARG A 187 -2.92 7.42 -14.80
CA ARG A 187 -3.30 8.74 -14.29
C ARG A 187 -3.76 8.66 -12.85
N THR A 188 -4.63 7.70 -12.55
CA THR A 188 -5.21 7.52 -11.23
C THR A 188 -4.92 6.12 -10.71
N ALA A 189 -4.39 6.03 -9.50
CA ALA A 189 -4.08 4.77 -8.84
C ALA A 189 -4.87 4.63 -7.53
N PHE A 190 -5.50 3.48 -7.35
CA PHE A 190 -6.20 3.07 -6.12
C PHE A 190 -5.39 1.95 -5.47
N ILE A 191 -4.76 2.24 -4.32
CA ILE A 191 -3.85 1.30 -3.63
C ILE A 191 -4.59 0.67 -2.46
N LEU A 192 -5.20 -0.51 -2.67
CA LEU A 192 -5.92 -1.24 -1.61
C LEU A 192 -4.97 -1.98 -0.68
N ALA A 193 -3.92 -2.56 -1.25
CA ALA A 193 -2.94 -3.30 -0.48
C ALA A 193 -1.64 -2.52 -0.41
N SER A 194 -1.38 -2.03 0.76
CA SER A 194 -0.15 -1.36 1.10
C SER A 194 0.81 -2.34 1.75
N THR A 195 2.07 -2.18 1.48
CA THR A 195 3.15 -2.87 2.18
C THR A 195 3.69 -1.95 3.27
N THR A 196 4.18 -2.52 4.34
CA THR A 196 4.94 -1.79 5.36
C THR A 196 6.37 -1.49 4.91
N ASN A 197 6.83 -2.13 3.81
CA ASN A 197 8.17 -1.94 3.28
C ASN A 197 8.28 -0.60 2.51
N PRO A 198 9.05 0.38 3.00
CA PRO A 198 9.22 1.67 2.35
C PRO A 198 9.75 1.58 0.92
N LYS A 199 10.64 0.65 0.63
CA LYS A 199 11.22 0.46 -0.71
C LYS A 199 10.13 0.12 -1.74
N GLU A 200 9.20 -0.77 -1.37
CA GLU A 200 8.15 -1.22 -2.28
C GLU A 200 7.14 -0.12 -2.58
N TYR A 201 6.60 0.57 -1.56
CA TYR A 201 5.61 1.60 -1.82
C TYR A 201 6.22 2.83 -2.54
N ILE A 202 7.49 3.16 -2.28
CA ILE A 202 8.21 4.21 -3.03
C ILE A 202 8.37 3.80 -4.50
N GLN A 203 8.74 2.54 -4.79
CA GLN A 203 8.84 2.04 -6.16
C GLN A 203 7.49 2.05 -6.88
N ARG A 204 6.42 1.61 -6.24
CA ARG A 204 5.05 1.64 -6.79
C ARG A 204 4.64 3.06 -7.14
N ARG A 205 4.82 4.01 -6.20
CA ARG A 205 4.57 5.42 -6.44
C ARG A 205 5.37 5.93 -7.65
N GLY A 206 6.67 5.66 -7.69
CA GLY A 206 7.54 6.06 -8.80
C GLY A 206 7.05 5.58 -10.18
N ARG A 207 6.38 4.43 -10.25
CA ARG A 207 5.78 3.93 -11.50
C ARG A 207 4.52 4.68 -11.90
N VAL A 208 3.67 4.99 -10.94
CA VAL A 208 2.47 5.81 -11.16
C VAL A 208 2.87 7.21 -11.63
N LEU A 209 3.99 7.74 -11.15
CA LEU A 209 4.45 9.10 -11.47
C LEU A 209 5.24 9.21 -12.78
N ARG A 210 5.43 8.14 -13.54
CA ARG A 210 6.12 8.21 -14.84
C ARG A 210 5.38 9.15 -15.78
N LYS A 211 6.17 9.95 -16.51
CA LYS A 211 5.64 10.82 -17.56
C LYS A 211 5.04 9.99 -18.69
N SER A 212 3.94 10.46 -19.21
CA SER A 212 3.30 9.93 -20.43
C SER A 212 2.82 11.10 -21.30
N PRO A 213 3.72 11.68 -22.10
CA PRO A 213 3.36 12.79 -22.98
C PRO A 213 2.24 12.43 -23.96
N GLU A 214 2.21 11.16 -24.41
CA GLU A 214 1.21 10.63 -25.34
C GLU A 214 -0.22 10.71 -24.80
N THR A 215 -0.39 10.57 -23.48
CA THR A 215 -1.71 10.64 -22.83
C THR A 215 -2.06 12.03 -22.31
N GLY A 216 -1.17 13.03 -22.51
CA GLY A 216 -1.35 14.38 -21.98
C GLY A 216 -1.37 14.48 -20.45
N LYS A 217 -0.78 13.52 -19.76
CA LYS A 217 -0.74 13.45 -18.29
C LYS A 217 0.00 14.64 -17.70
N LYS A 218 -0.70 15.51 -16.98
CA LYS A 218 -0.14 16.67 -16.27
C LYS A 218 0.21 16.37 -14.82
N PHE A 219 -0.59 15.57 -14.15
CA PHE A 219 -0.38 15.10 -12.78
C PHE A 219 -0.99 13.70 -12.62
N ALA A 220 -0.64 13.03 -11.54
CA ALA A 220 -1.26 11.78 -11.13
C ALA A 220 -2.14 11.96 -9.90
N GLU A 221 -3.10 11.06 -9.70
CA GLU A 221 -3.90 10.96 -8.49
C GLU A 221 -3.66 9.60 -7.83
N ILE A 222 -3.40 9.62 -6.53
CA ILE A 222 -3.14 8.41 -5.75
C ILE A 222 -4.13 8.36 -4.60
N PHE A 223 -5.04 7.39 -4.63
CA PHE A 223 -5.94 7.03 -3.55
C PHE A 223 -5.33 5.86 -2.77
N ASP A 224 -4.90 6.11 -1.55
CA ASP A 224 -4.26 5.10 -0.69
C ASP A 224 -5.20 4.70 0.44
N PHE A 225 -5.55 3.41 0.51
CA PHE A 225 -6.48 2.89 1.50
C PHE A 225 -5.74 2.61 2.81
N VAL A 226 -5.83 3.58 3.71
CA VAL A 226 -5.19 3.60 5.02
C VAL A 226 -6.06 2.83 6.00
N THR A 227 -5.55 1.72 6.55
CA THR A 227 -6.32 0.84 7.43
C THR A 227 -5.98 1.15 8.88
N LEU A 228 -6.97 1.58 9.66
CA LEU A 228 -6.83 1.73 11.10
C LEU A 228 -7.58 0.59 11.83
N PRO A 229 -7.19 0.26 13.07
CA PRO A 229 -7.86 -0.77 13.83
C PRO A 229 -9.35 -0.51 14.02
N ARG A 230 -9.72 0.74 14.30
CA ARG A 230 -11.11 1.16 14.59
C ARG A 230 -11.39 2.61 14.21
N PRO A 231 -12.66 3.04 14.17
CA PRO A 231 -13.06 4.43 13.96
C PRO A 231 -12.42 5.38 14.96
N LEU A 232 -12.03 6.58 14.51
CA LEU A 232 -11.31 7.55 15.35
C LEU A 232 -12.15 8.08 16.54
N ASP A 233 -13.46 8.11 16.41
CA ASP A 233 -14.40 8.48 17.46
C ASP A 233 -14.51 7.43 18.60
N GLU A 234 -14.15 6.18 18.33
CA GLU A 234 -14.10 5.12 19.32
C GLU A 234 -12.82 5.12 20.17
N VAL A 235 -11.75 5.76 19.68
CA VAL A 235 -10.43 5.74 20.34
C VAL A 235 -10.47 6.33 21.75
N SER A 236 -11.27 7.37 21.98
CA SER A 236 -11.39 7.99 23.30
C SER A 236 -11.96 7.07 24.40
N GLY A 237 -12.66 6.00 24.02
CA GLY A 237 -13.21 5.00 24.93
C GLY A 237 -12.25 3.85 25.26
N LEU A 238 -11.05 3.81 24.66
CA LEU A 238 -10.12 2.70 24.83
C LEU A 238 -9.37 2.75 26.17
N THR A 239 -9.09 1.57 26.70
CA THR A 239 -8.11 1.41 27.76
C THR A 239 -6.70 1.68 27.22
N GLN A 240 -5.76 2.02 28.11
CA GLN A 240 -4.35 2.22 27.71
C GLN A 240 -3.74 0.96 27.05
N GLU A 241 -4.17 -0.22 27.46
CA GLU A 241 -3.69 -1.47 26.90
C GLU A 241 -4.21 -1.69 25.47
N GLN A 242 -5.49 -1.43 25.22
CA GLN A 242 -6.06 -1.48 23.88
C GLN A 242 -5.39 -0.46 22.94
N MET A 243 -5.22 0.78 23.41
CA MET A 243 -4.53 1.81 22.65
C MET A 243 -3.12 1.40 22.26
N LYS A 244 -2.34 0.79 23.19
CA LYS A 244 -0.99 0.29 22.89
C LYS A 244 -0.99 -0.81 21.81
N ARG A 245 -2.00 -1.66 21.77
CA ARG A 245 -2.13 -2.71 20.74
C ARG A 245 -2.38 -2.10 19.35
N ASP A 246 -3.16 -1.03 19.29
CA ASP A 246 -3.45 -0.33 18.05
C ASP A 246 -2.22 0.40 17.46
N LEU A 247 -1.32 0.89 18.33
CA LEU A 247 -0.23 1.79 17.95
C LEU A 247 0.68 1.23 16.84
N SER A 248 0.94 -0.07 16.81
CA SER A 248 1.80 -0.67 15.79
C SER A 248 1.22 -0.48 14.39
N LEU A 249 -0.08 -0.73 14.20
CA LEU A 249 -0.74 -0.52 12.91
C LEU A 249 -0.83 0.97 12.60
N VAL A 250 -1.27 1.77 13.56
CA VAL A 250 -1.44 3.23 13.39
C VAL A 250 -0.14 3.90 12.98
N LYS A 251 0.98 3.62 13.65
CA LYS A 251 2.30 4.19 13.32
C LYS A 251 2.75 3.80 11.91
N ASN A 252 2.60 2.53 11.51
CA ASN A 252 2.97 2.06 10.18
C ASN A 252 2.15 2.73 9.07
N GLU A 253 0.85 2.87 9.28
CA GLU A 253 -0.02 3.55 8.34
C GLU A 253 0.30 5.05 8.26
N LEU A 254 0.52 5.70 9.40
CA LEU A 254 0.91 7.12 9.46
C LEU A 254 2.25 7.39 8.77
N ALA A 255 3.26 6.54 8.96
CA ALA A 255 4.55 6.68 8.29
C ALA A 255 4.40 6.69 6.76
N ARG A 256 3.51 5.83 6.22
CA ARG A 256 3.20 5.81 4.79
C ARG A 256 2.43 7.07 4.34
N VAL A 257 1.42 7.49 5.11
CA VAL A 257 0.67 8.73 4.80
C VAL A 257 1.60 9.93 4.78
N LEU A 258 2.53 10.02 5.74
CA LEU A 258 3.53 11.09 5.81
C LEU A 258 4.44 11.08 4.57
N GLU A 259 4.98 9.92 4.20
CA GLU A 259 5.87 9.77 3.05
C GLU A 259 5.19 10.12 1.72
N PHE A 260 3.92 9.71 1.53
CA PHE A 260 3.17 10.06 0.32
C PHE A 260 2.65 11.50 0.34
N GLY A 261 2.22 11.99 1.51
CA GLY A 261 1.63 13.32 1.66
C GLY A 261 2.65 14.44 1.49
N ARG A 262 3.88 14.25 1.98
CA ARG A 262 4.92 15.29 2.06
C ARG A 262 5.20 16.00 0.73
N LEU A 263 5.25 15.26 -0.37
CA LEU A 263 5.58 15.77 -1.71
C LEU A 263 4.34 15.90 -2.62
N SER A 264 3.15 15.70 -2.10
CA SER A 264 1.93 15.84 -2.88
C SER A 264 1.54 17.32 -3.07
N MET A 265 0.86 17.61 -4.18
CA MET A 265 0.35 18.95 -4.47
C MET A 265 -0.70 19.44 -3.45
N ASN A 266 -1.36 18.50 -2.76
CA ASN A 266 -2.37 18.73 -1.72
C ASN A 266 -1.90 18.25 -0.34
N SER A 267 -0.64 18.47 0.00
CA SER A 267 0.00 18.00 1.24
C SER A 267 -0.74 18.40 2.52
N MET A 268 -1.47 19.52 2.51
CA MET A 268 -2.24 19.97 3.66
C MET A 268 -3.34 18.98 4.07
N GLU A 269 -4.00 18.33 3.12
CA GLU A 269 -5.05 17.33 3.40
C GLU A 269 -4.47 16.11 4.13
N ALA A 270 -3.32 15.63 3.68
CA ALA A 270 -2.61 14.54 4.35
C ALA A 270 -2.15 14.95 5.76
N SER A 271 -1.63 16.17 5.92
CA SER A 271 -1.20 16.71 7.23
C SER A 271 -2.37 16.82 8.21
N GLN A 272 -3.53 17.30 7.76
CA GLN A 272 -4.73 17.39 8.61
C GLN A 272 -5.18 16.01 9.10
N LEU A 273 -5.11 15.00 8.23
CA LEU A 273 -5.43 13.64 8.63
C LEU A 273 -4.43 13.09 9.65
N ILE A 274 -3.13 13.31 9.42
CA ILE A 274 -2.07 12.90 10.37
C ILE A 274 -2.33 13.52 11.73
N TRP A 275 -2.54 14.83 11.80
CA TRP A 275 -2.82 15.53 13.06
C TRP A 275 -4.04 14.95 13.76
N LYS A 276 -5.13 14.72 13.03
CA LYS A 276 -6.35 14.12 13.61
C LYS A 276 -6.09 12.75 14.22
N ILE A 277 -5.32 11.89 13.54
CA ILE A 277 -4.98 10.56 14.06
C ILE A 277 -4.05 10.69 15.27
N CYS A 278 -3.03 11.55 15.19
CA CYS A 278 -2.11 11.80 16.31
C CYS A 278 -2.85 12.31 17.55
N ASP A 279 -3.79 13.26 17.40
CA ASP A 279 -4.60 13.75 18.51
C ASP A 279 -5.43 12.64 19.15
N CYS A 280 -6.08 11.78 18.36
CA CYS A 280 -6.89 10.69 18.88
C CYS A 280 -6.06 9.66 19.67
N TYR A 281 -4.86 9.32 19.19
CA TYR A 281 -3.99 8.31 19.79
C TYR A 281 -2.93 8.87 20.76
N GLY A 282 -2.87 10.19 20.95
CA GLY A 282 -1.87 10.84 21.80
C GLY A 282 -0.45 10.69 21.27
N LEU A 283 -0.28 10.66 19.95
CA LEU A 283 1.02 10.54 19.29
C LEU A 283 1.66 11.91 19.03
N PRO A 284 2.99 12.02 19.04
CA PRO A 284 3.66 13.24 18.61
C PRO A 284 3.41 13.49 17.13
N TYR A 285 3.33 14.77 16.72
CA TYR A 285 3.15 15.14 15.30
C TYR A 285 4.42 14.91 14.47
N ASP A 286 5.59 14.89 15.11
CA ASP A 286 6.85 14.55 14.48
C ASP A 286 7.15 13.06 14.71
N LEU A 287 6.74 12.25 13.73
CA LEU A 287 6.90 10.80 13.77
C LEU A 287 8.33 10.33 13.41
N ASN A 288 9.23 11.26 13.04
CA ASN A 288 10.57 10.92 12.59
C ASN A 288 11.55 10.59 13.74
N ASP A 289 11.24 11.01 14.96
CA ASP A 289 12.13 10.79 16.11
C ASP A 289 12.00 9.38 16.73
N ASP A 290 10.87 8.68 16.51
CA ASP A 290 10.60 7.37 17.10
C ASP A 290 11.14 6.16 16.29
N GLU A 291 11.67 6.37 15.06
CA GLU A 291 12.19 5.28 14.21
C GLU A 291 13.40 4.54 14.78
N LYS A 292 13.96 4.99 15.90
CA LYS A 292 15.12 4.32 16.51
C LYS A 292 14.75 3.27 17.56
N GLU A 293 13.53 3.25 18.09
CA GLU A 293 13.21 2.35 19.21
C GLU A 293 12.25 1.19 18.89
N ASP A 294 11.37 1.28 17.87
CA ASP A 294 10.30 0.29 17.67
C ASP A 294 10.25 -0.37 16.28
N SER A 295 11.32 -0.35 15.49
CA SER A 295 11.35 -1.15 14.27
C SER A 295 11.46 -2.63 14.61
N TYR A 296 10.33 -3.28 14.92
CA TYR A 296 10.20 -4.72 14.84
C TYR A 296 10.50 -5.15 13.41
N GLY A 297 11.73 -5.57 13.24
CA GLY A 297 12.38 -6.21 12.15
C GLY A 297 11.59 -6.41 10.85
N ASP A 298 11.69 -5.48 9.93
CA ASP A 298 11.71 -5.83 8.53
C ASP A 298 13.13 -6.33 8.24
N SER A 299 13.30 -7.64 8.37
CA SER A 299 14.52 -8.33 7.98
C SER A 299 14.73 -8.16 6.48
N GLU A 300 15.86 -7.61 6.10
CA GLU A 300 16.46 -7.80 4.80
C GLU A 300 16.52 -9.32 4.50
N VAL A 301 15.72 -9.77 3.54
CA VAL A 301 15.98 -10.99 2.77
C VAL A 301 15.84 -10.64 1.31
#